data_0f9ea52da3af16750ab8989ee9143285
#
_entry.id   0f9ea52da3af16750ab8989ee9143285
#
_cell.length_a   1.000
_cell.length_b   1.000
_cell.length_c   1.000
_cell.angle_alpha   90.00
_cell.angle_beta   90.00
_cell.angle_gamma   90.00
#
_symmetry.space_group_name_H-M   'P 1'
#
loop_
_entity.id
_entity.type
_entity.pdbx_description
1 polymer ?
#
loop_
_entity_poly.entity_id
_entity_poly.type
_entity_poly.pdbx_seq_one_letter_code
_entity_poly.pdbx_strand_id
1 'polypeptide(L)'
;MIKCLSVLFVSFLFLMTGCAPKVITNISKSYPASVTADKVRLYELGEAVPASAERIGNVSVVDNGVSTKCNYDQVVWLAKQETAKAGGNALALTDHRKPSLLGSSCHQIAGSMLLVSDTAAFLSLIH
;
A
#
# COMPACT_ATOMS: atom_id res chain seq x y z
N MET A 1 -26.85 -30.07 -5.87
CA MET A 1 -27.14 -29.80 -4.46
C MET A 1 -25.89 -29.64 -3.60
N ILE A 2 -24.92 -30.54 -3.68
CA ILE A 2 -23.68 -30.46 -2.89
C ILE A 2 -22.84 -29.24 -3.27
N LYS A 3 -22.85 -28.81 -4.54
CA LYS A 3 -22.10 -27.64 -5.02
C LYS A 3 -22.62 -26.31 -4.47
N CYS A 4 -23.93 -26.17 -4.28
CA CYS A 4 -24.51 -24.94 -3.71
C CYS A 4 -24.25 -24.83 -2.21
N LEU A 5 -24.22 -25.92 -1.50
CA LEU A 5 -23.90 -25.94 -0.08
C LEU A 5 -22.44 -25.59 0.16
N SER A 6 -21.54 -26.06 -0.72
CA SER A 6 -20.11 -25.76 -0.67
C SER A 6 -19.84 -24.29 -0.94
N VAL A 7 -20.53 -23.69 -1.90
CA VAL A 7 -20.42 -22.27 -2.22
C VAL A 7 -20.93 -21.39 -1.08
N LEU A 8 -22.02 -21.78 -0.43
CA LEU A 8 -22.56 -21.07 0.72
C LEU A 8 -21.61 -21.13 1.92
N PHE A 9 -20.96 -22.27 2.15
CA PHE A 9 -20.02 -22.45 3.24
C PHE A 9 -18.73 -21.62 3.00
N VAL A 10 -18.22 -21.61 1.78
CA VAL A 10 -17.06 -20.80 1.40
C VAL A 10 -17.38 -19.30 1.49
N SER A 11 -18.60 -18.90 1.08
CA SER A 11 -19.07 -17.52 1.21
C SER A 11 -19.17 -17.07 2.67
N PHE A 12 -19.61 -17.95 3.56
CA PHE A 12 -19.68 -17.68 4.99
C PHE A 12 -18.30 -17.54 5.63
N LEU A 13 -17.33 -18.35 5.20
CA LEU A 13 -15.94 -18.21 5.65
C LEU A 13 -15.33 -16.86 5.23
N PHE A 14 -15.64 -16.38 4.02
CA PHE A 14 -15.17 -15.09 3.54
C PHE A 14 -15.69 -13.91 4.40
N LEU A 15 -16.91 -14.02 4.90
CA LEU A 15 -17.50 -13.00 5.79
C LEU A 15 -16.81 -12.92 7.14
N MET A 16 -16.14 -13.99 7.57
CA MET A 16 -15.43 -14.05 8.86
C MET A 16 -14.01 -13.49 8.80
N THR A 17 -13.43 -13.32 7.59
CA THR A 17 -12.04 -12.85 7.44
C THR A 17 -11.89 -11.34 7.39
N GLY A 18 -13.02 -10.58 7.34
CA GLY A 18 -13.01 -9.13 7.17
C GLY A 18 -12.65 -8.71 5.75
N CYS A 19 -12.92 -7.45 5.42
CA CYS A 19 -12.69 -6.90 4.09
C CYS A 19 -11.47 -5.99 4.07
N ALA A 20 -10.61 -6.18 3.06
CA ALA A 20 -9.48 -5.29 2.82
C ALA A 20 -9.95 -3.96 2.23
N PRO A 21 -9.24 -2.85 2.48
CA PRO A 21 -9.52 -1.58 1.83
C PRO A 21 -9.24 -1.64 0.32
N LYS A 22 -9.76 -0.65 -0.41
CA LYS A 22 -9.56 -0.54 -1.85
C LYS A 22 -8.18 0.03 -2.16
N VAL A 23 -7.46 -0.62 -3.06
CA VAL A 23 -6.15 -0.16 -3.55
C VAL A 23 -6.31 0.34 -4.97
N ILE A 24 -5.86 1.58 -5.21
CA ILE A 24 -5.90 2.22 -6.52
C ILE A 24 -4.47 2.54 -6.93
N THR A 25 -4.06 2.05 -8.10
CA THR A 25 -2.73 2.31 -8.64
C THR A 25 -2.84 3.02 -9.97
N ASN A 26 -1.89 3.93 -10.20
CA ASN A 26 -1.68 4.57 -11.50
C ASN A 26 -0.19 4.49 -11.82
N ILE A 27 0.17 3.56 -12.69
CA ILE A 27 1.57 3.26 -12.99
C ILE A 27 1.93 3.91 -14.31
N SER A 28 2.91 4.82 -14.29
CA SER A 28 3.42 5.51 -15.47
C SER A 28 4.58 4.75 -16.12
N LYS A 29 5.36 4.01 -15.32
CA LYS A 29 6.50 3.22 -15.80
C LYS A 29 6.66 2.00 -14.92
N SER A 30 6.80 0.83 -15.54
CA SER A 30 6.92 -0.44 -14.83
C SER A 30 8.29 -1.06 -15.08
N TYR A 31 8.86 -1.59 -14.01
CA TYR A 31 10.13 -2.32 -14.04
C TYR A 31 9.94 -3.72 -13.48
N PRO A 32 10.83 -4.67 -13.79
CA PRO A 32 10.81 -5.95 -13.09
C PRO A 32 10.96 -5.76 -11.57
N ALA A 33 10.23 -6.56 -10.81
CA ALA A 33 10.31 -6.50 -9.34
C ALA A 33 11.74 -6.79 -8.88
N SER A 34 12.30 -5.88 -8.09
CA SER A 34 13.69 -5.97 -7.60
C SER A 34 13.78 -6.21 -6.11
N VAL A 35 12.72 -5.90 -5.36
CA VAL A 35 12.65 -6.08 -3.91
C VAL A 35 11.29 -6.66 -3.52
N THR A 36 11.24 -7.29 -2.36
CA THR A 36 9.99 -7.69 -1.73
C THR A 36 9.38 -6.52 -0.97
N ALA A 37 8.08 -6.58 -0.66
CA ALA A 37 7.35 -5.48 -0.03
C ALA A 37 7.99 -5.02 1.30
N ASP A 38 8.53 -5.95 2.07
CA ASP A 38 9.20 -5.66 3.35
C ASP A 38 10.49 -4.84 3.18
N LYS A 39 11.07 -4.83 1.99
CA LYS A 39 12.28 -4.07 1.65
C LYS A 39 11.98 -2.70 1.03
N VAL A 40 10.71 -2.40 0.75
CA VAL A 40 10.33 -1.08 0.24
C VAL A 40 10.52 -0.05 1.36
N ARG A 41 11.34 0.96 1.10
CA ARG A 41 11.61 2.05 2.06
C ARG A 41 10.41 2.99 2.11
N LEU A 42 9.89 3.23 3.30
CA LEU A 42 8.82 4.21 3.51
C LEU A 42 9.39 5.57 3.85
N TYR A 43 8.96 6.58 3.11
CA TYR A 43 9.17 7.99 3.43
C TYR A 43 7.86 8.58 3.92
N GLU A 44 7.83 9.03 5.17
CA GLU A 44 6.67 9.65 5.78
C GLU A 44 6.37 11.01 5.15
N LEU A 45 5.18 11.56 5.45
CA LEU A 45 4.81 12.91 4.98
C LEU A 45 5.87 13.94 5.36
N GLY A 46 6.35 14.69 4.36
CA GLY A 46 7.35 15.75 4.56
C GLY A 46 8.77 15.27 4.71
N GLU A 47 9.01 13.97 4.71
CA GLU A 47 10.35 13.40 4.75
C GLU A 47 11.06 13.59 3.41
N ALA A 48 12.33 14.01 3.44
CA ALA A 48 13.10 14.26 2.23
C ALA A 48 13.38 12.95 1.48
N VAL A 49 13.12 12.96 0.17
CA VAL A 49 13.34 11.83 -0.72
C VAL A 49 14.66 12.06 -1.47
N PRO A 50 15.46 11.00 -1.74
CA PRO A 50 16.68 11.14 -2.52
C PRO A 50 16.43 11.78 -3.88
N ALA A 51 17.34 12.66 -4.33
CA ALA A 51 17.23 13.34 -5.62
C ALA A 51 17.28 12.36 -6.80
N SER A 52 17.89 11.17 -6.61
CA SER A 52 17.97 10.11 -7.61
C SER A 52 16.67 9.32 -7.77
N ALA A 53 15.65 9.59 -6.95
CA ALA A 53 14.39 8.86 -7.00
C ALA A 53 13.64 9.16 -8.29
N GLU A 54 13.28 8.10 -9.01
CA GLU A 54 12.40 8.17 -10.18
C GLU A 54 10.98 7.82 -9.73
N ARG A 55 10.03 8.69 -10.02
CA ARG A 55 8.62 8.41 -9.78
C ARG A 55 8.10 7.49 -10.89
N ILE A 56 7.64 6.30 -10.52
CA ILE A 56 7.13 5.31 -11.47
C ILE A 56 5.62 5.17 -11.43
N GLY A 57 4.97 5.75 -10.43
CA GLY A 57 3.52 5.72 -10.31
C GLY A 57 3.03 6.29 -9.00
N ASN A 58 1.74 6.15 -8.78
CA ASN A 58 1.06 6.52 -7.55
C ASN A 58 0.24 5.34 -7.04
N VAL A 59 0.06 5.27 -5.74
CA VAL A 59 -0.82 4.31 -5.09
C VAL A 59 -1.66 5.02 -4.04
N SER A 60 -2.92 4.64 -3.94
CA SER A 60 -3.83 5.08 -2.88
C SER A 60 -4.49 3.87 -2.26
N VAL A 61 -4.63 3.88 -0.94
CA VAL A 61 -5.37 2.88 -0.19
C VAL A 61 -6.47 3.60 0.55
N VAL A 62 -7.72 3.29 0.20
CA VAL A 62 -8.89 4.01 0.67
C VAL A 62 -9.92 3.04 1.25
N ASP A 63 -10.79 3.56 2.11
CA ASP A 63 -11.92 2.81 2.63
C ASP A 63 -12.89 2.47 1.50
N ASN A 64 -13.31 1.21 1.41
CA ASN A 64 -14.30 0.75 0.43
C ASN A 64 -15.74 0.79 0.98
N GLY A 65 -15.95 1.36 2.16
CA GLY A 65 -17.23 1.41 2.85
C GLY A 65 -17.48 0.28 3.84
N VAL A 66 -16.75 -0.83 3.71
CA VAL A 66 -16.86 -2.02 4.59
C VAL A 66 -15.50 -2.55 5.02
N SER A 67 -14.45 -1.74 4.90
CA SER A 67 -13.09 -2.13 5.25
C SER A 67 -12.95 -2.32 6.77
N THR A 68 -12.31 -3.41 7.17
CA THR A 68 -12.02 -3.74 8.57
C THR A 68 -10.54 -3.93 8.85
N LYS A 69 -9.74 -4.20 7.81
CA LYS A 69 -8.30 -4.40 7.89
C LYS A 69 -7.57 -3.17 7.34
N CYS A 70 -7.73 -2.05 8.04
CA CYS A 70 -7.27 -0.76 7.54
C CYS A 70 -6.60 0.09 8.62
N ASN A 71 -5.85 -0.54 9.54
CA ASN A 71 -4.96 0.21 10.41
C ASN A 71 -3.78 0.76 9.58
N TYR A 72 -2.99 1.64 10.17
CA TYR A 72 -1.88 2.29 9.46
C TYR A 72 -0.92 1.28 8.83
N ASP A 73 -0.48 0.29 9.59
CA ASP A 73 0.47 -0.72 9.10
C ASP A 73 -0.11 -1.56 7.96
N GLN A 74 -1.40 -1.88 8.03
CA GLN A 74 -2.09 -2.65 6.98
C GLN A 74 -2.19 -1.86 5.68
N VAL A 75 -2.57 -0.58 5.73
CA VAL A 75 -2.69 0.23 4.50
C VAL A 75 -1.32 0.55 3.90
N VAL A 76 -0.30 0.78 4.73
CA VAL A 76 1.08 0.97 4.27
C VAL A 76 1.61 -0.31 3.62
N TRP A 77 1.33 -1.46 4.22
CA TRP A 77 1.75 -2.75 3.66
C TRP A 77 1.17 -2.99 2.27
N LEU A 78 -0.12 -2.71 2.09
CA LEU A 78 -0.78 -2.84 0.78
C LEU A 78 -0.14 -1.93 -0.26
N ALA A 79 0.18 -0.70 0.11
CA ALA A 79 0.86 0.25 -0.78
C ALA A 79 2.28 -0.19 -1.12
N LYS A 80 3.02 -0.76 -0.16
CA LYS A 80 4.35 -1.33 -0.39
C LYS A 80 4.32 -2.53 -1.32
N GLN A 81 3.31 -3.39 -1.19
CA GLN A 81 3.13 -4.54 -2.10
C GLN A 81 2.96 -4.07 -3.54
N GLU A 82 2.13 -3.08 -3.78
CA GLU A 82 1.92 -2.52 -5.13
C GLU A 82 3.17 -1.83 -5.66
N THR A 83 3.91 -1.13 -4.81
CA THR A 83 5.18 -0.51 -5.18
C THR A 83 6.20 -1.56 -5.63
N ALA A 84 6.36 -2.62 -4.87
CA ALA A 84 7.27 -3.72 -5.21
C ALA A 84 6.89 -4.41 -6.53
N LYS A 85 5.59 -4.65 -6.75
CA LYS A 85 5.09 -5.23 -8.00
C LYS A 85 5.42 -4.37 -9.22
N ALA A 86 5.35 -3.06 -9.10
CA ALA A 86 5.65 -2.12 -10.17
C ALA A 86 7.15 -1.98 -10.44
N GLY A 87 7.99 -2.59 -9.61
CA GLY A 87 9.45 -2.52 -9.70
C GLY A 87 10.07 -1.39 -8.89
N GLY A 88 9.30 -0.74 -8.03
CA GLY A 88 9.80 0.29 -7.11
C GLY A 88 10.47 -0.31 -5.87
N ASN A 89 11.27 0.49 -5.20
CA ASN A 89 11.94 0.13 -3.95
C ASN A 89 11.73 1.15 -2.84
N ALA A 90 10.94 2.18 -3.10
CA ALA A 90 10.59 3.20 -2.13
C ALA A 90 9.16 3.70 -2.35
N LEU A 91 8.53 4.10 -1.26
CA LEU A 91 7.19 4.67 -1.25
C LEU A 91 7.23 5.94 -0.42
N ALA A 92 6.87 7.07 -1.03
CA ALA A 92 6.80 8.36 -0.34
C ALA A 92 5.35 8.77 -0.17
N LEU A 93 4.89 8.89 1.07
CA LEU A 93 3.53 9.32 1.37
C LEU A 93 3.31 10.76 0.95
N THR A 94 2.21 11.01 0.27
CA THR A 94 1.77 12.35 -0.17
C THR A 94 0.52 12.80 0.56
N ASP A 95 -0.25 11.86 1.11
CA ASP A 95 -1.43 12.15 1.91
C ASP A 95 -1.66 11.03 2.93
N HIS A 96 -2.17 11.39 4.10
CA HIS A 96 -2.57 10.43 5.12
C HIS A 96 -3.77 10.99 5.88
N ARG A 97 -4.91 10.32 5.71
CA ARG A 97 -6.13 10.63 6.43
C ARG A 97 -6.29 9.66 7.59
N LYS A 98 -6.29 10.19 8.79
CA LYS A 98 -6.47 9.41 10.01
C LYS A 98 -7.94 9.05 10.22
N PRO A 99 -8.25 7.94 10.94
CA PRO A 99 -9.63 7.62 11.30
C PRO A 99 -10.31 8.77 12.04
N SER A 100 -11.60 8.97 11.79
CA SER A 100 -12.40 9.98 12.47
C SER A 100 -13.79 9.44 12.79
N LEU A 101 -14.42 10.01 13.80
CA LEU A 101 -15.77 9.62 14.25
C LEU A 101 -16.85 10.00 13.24
N LEU A 102 -16.63 11.07 12.45
CA LEU A 102 -17.60 11.57 11.48
C LEU A 102 -17.28 11.15 10.05
N GLY A 103 -16.15 10.49 9.82
CA GLY A 103 -15.71 10.00 8.53
C GLY A 103 -15.42 8.52 8.54
N SER A 104 -14.39 8.11 7.81
CA SER A 104 -13.94 6.73 7.76
C SER A 104 -13.27 6.31 9.07
N SER A 105 -13.54 5.08 9.52
CA SER A 105 -12.83 4.45 10.64
C SER A 105 -11.46 3.91 10.23
N CYS A 106 -11.11 4.04 8.96
CA CYS A 106 -9.87 3.52 8.37
C CYS A 106 -8.82 4.61 8.24
N HIS A 107 -7.54 4.22 8.35
CA HIS A 107 -6.47 5.01 7.79
C HIS A 107 -6.55 4.93 6.26
N GLN A 108 -6.40 6.07 5.60
CA GLN A 108 -6.35 6.17 4.14
C GLN A 108 -5.07 6.91 3.76
N ILE A 109 -4.33 6.37 2.82
CA ILE A 109 -3.05 6.95 2.40
C ILE A 109 -2.99 7.10 0.89
N ALA A 110 -2.17 8.03 0.43
CA ALA A 110 -1.72 8.12 -0.94
C ALA A 110 -0.21 8.32 -0.94
N GLY A 111 0.46 7.80 -1.95
CA GLY A 111 1.89 7.90 -2.05
C GLY A 111 2.41 7.80 -3.47
N SER A 112 3.64 8.27 -3.67
CA SER A 112 4.40 8.09 -4.90
C SER A 112 5.21 6.81 -4.82
N MET A 113 5.10 5.99 -5.85
CA MET A 113 5.92 4.79 -6.02
C MET A 113 7.23 5.20 -6.67
N LEU A 114 8.33 4.88 -6.05
CA LEU A 114 9.65 5.37 -6.46
C LEU A 114 10.62 4.22 -6.73
N LEU A 115 11.50 4.44 -7.70
CA LEU A 115 12.69 3.63 -7.90
C LEU A 115 13.92 4.50 -7.60
N VAL A 116 14.64 4.13 -6.56
CA VAL A 116 15.86 4.81 -6.13
C VAL A 116 17.05 3.95 -6.55
N SER A 117 17.90 4.48 -7.42
CA SER A 117 19.09 3.77 -7.91
C SER A 117 20.22 3.77 -6.89
N ASP A 118 20.33 4.83 -6.08
CA ASP A 118 21.33 4.92 -5.02
C ASP A 118 20.75 4.48 -3.68
N THR A 119 20.78 3.16 -3.43
CA THR A 119 20.25 2.58 -2.20
C THR A 119 21.11 2.87 -0.97
N ALA A 120 22.32 3.36 -1.13
CA ALA A 120 23.15 3.83 -0.01
C ALA A 120 22.47 4.99 0.73
N ALA A 121 21.65 5.80 0.03
CA ALA A 121 20.85 6.85 0.65
C ALA A 121 19.84 6.31 1.66
N PHE A 122 19.41 5.04 1.58
CA PHE A 122 18.52 4.44 2.54
C PHE A 122 19.18 4.25 3.91
N LEU A 123 20.47 3.95 3.92
CA LEU A 123 21.22 3.70 5.15
C LEU A 123 21.52 4.99 5.92
N SER A 124 21.72 6.10 5.23
CA SER A 124 22.02 7.38 5.87
C SER A 124 20.84 7.96 6.66
N LEU A 125 19.62 7.50 6.42
CA LEU A 125 18.39 7.96 7.06
C LEU A 125 17.98 7.11 8.28
N ILE A 126 18.71 6.03 8.59
CA ILE A 126 18.41 5.11 9.69
C ILE A 126 19.05 5.57 11.02
N HIS A 127 19.79 6.64 11.00
CA HIS A 127 20.43 7.16 12.22
C HIS A 127 19.49 8.04 13.04
#